data_3b0e9154e5874d7436fb6daa182160a0
#
_entry.id   3b0e9154e5874d7436fb6daa182160a0
#
_cell.length_a   1.000
_cell.length_b   1.000
_cell.length_c   1.000
_cell.angle_alpha   90.00
_cell.angle_beta   90.00
_cell.angle_gamma   90.00
#
_symmetry.space_group_name_H-M   'P 1'
#
loop_
_entity.id
_entity.type
_entity.pdbx_description
1 polymer ?
#
loop_
_entity_poly.entity_id
_entity_poly.type
_entity_poly.pdbx_seq_one_letter_code
_entity_poly.pdbx_strand_id
1 'polypeptide(L)'
;MSSESLDEAPIWYAMSAPYREMKVADYLKAKEDIKVFLPLERCERMVGQHIRKRVISYRPVVRNLLFVKATPGRMRDLKQIYNSMLQFKTRPMDGHSEVITIPDKEMEDFMALYENVEDANKHFFLPGEIKLRPEARVRIEDGVFAGLEGYYQKVKGCHSEKGKVKGLQSEKGKNEKCFVVKIEGFLSCAAFLTECNYVSLAGKNEKKEEEKGKKK
;
A
#
# COMPACT_ATOMS: atom_id res chain seq x y z
N MET A 1 -16.22 3.11 -36.64
CA MET A 1 -16.54 2.80 -35.22
C MET A 1 -15.63 1.65 -34.84
N SER A 2 -14.50 1.98 -34.25
CA SER A 2 -13.33 1.12 -34.15
C SER A 2 -13.44 0.14 -32.99
N SER A 3 -13.45 -1.12 -33.29
CA SER A 3 -13.45 -2.26 -32.36
C SER A 3 -12.02 -2.62 -31.90
N GLU A 4 -11.28 -1.67 -31.36
CA GLU A 4 -9.88 -1.84 -30.94
C GLU A 4 -9.68 -1.62 -29.43
N SER A 5 -10.35 -2.37 -28.56
CA SER A 5 -10.07 -2.23 -27.12
C SER A 5 -10.38 -3.43 -26.25
N LEU A 6 -10.48 -4.66 -26.81
CA LEU A 6 -10.86 -5.83 -26.03
C LEU A 6 -9.68 -6.68 -25.49
N ASP A 7 -8.42 -6.37 -25.87
CA ASP A 7 -7.24 -7.17 -25.50
C ASP A 7 -6.24 -6.48 -24.56
N GLU A 8 -6.52 -5.29 -24.05
CA GLU A 8 -5.60 -4.65 -23.11
C GLU A 8 -5.76 -5.26 -21.69
N ALA A 9 -4.66 -5.75 -21.12
CA ALA A 9 -4.66 -6.30 -19.77
C ALA A 9 -5.10 -5.25 -18.71
N PRO A 10 -5.85 -5.65 -17.68
CA PRO A 10 -6.22 -4.75 -16.59
C PRO A 10 -4.98 -4.28 -15.82
N ILE A 11 -4.87 -2.99 -15.57
CA ILE A 11 -3.77 -2.36 -14.82
C ILE A 11 -4.32 -1.57 -13.62
N TRP A 12 -3.49 -1.37 -12.60
CA TRP A 12 -3.86 -0.56 -11.45
C TRP A 12 -3.66 0.93 -11.72
N TYR A 13 -4.69 1.72 -11.44
CA TYR A 13 -4.69 3.17 -11.54
C TYR A 13 -4.81 3.79 -10.15
N ALA A 14 -4.02 4.83 -9.89
CA ALA A 14 -4.25 5.70 -8.75
C ALA A 14 -5.34 6.71 -9.10
N MET A 15 -6.42 6.72 -8.31
CA MET A 15 -7.61 7.54 -8.56
C MET A 15 -7.87 8.52 -7.42
N SER A 16 -8.48 9.64 -7.76
CA SER A 16 -8.93 10.69 -6.87
C SER A 16 -10.45 10.63 -6.75
N ALA A 17 -10.98 10.60 -5.53
CA ALA A 17 -12.41 10.67 -5.24
C ALA A 17 -12.67 11.60 -4.04
N PRO A 18 -12.63 12.94 -4.21
CA PRO A 18 -12.66 13.91 -3.13
C PRO A 18 -13.86 13.73 -2.20
N TYR A 19 -13.59 13.52 -0.90
CA TYR A 19 -14.58 13.36 0.18
C TYR A 19 -15.61 12.24 0.00
N ARG A 20 -15.42 11.35 -0.98
CA ARG A 20 -16.38 10.29 -1.33
C ARG A 20 -15.70 8.93 -1.54
N GLU A 21 -14.45 8.77 -1.11
CA GLU A 21 -13.62 7.59 -1.37
C GLU A 21 -14.34 6.29 -1.02
N MET A 22 -14.94 6.21 0.16
CA MET A 22 -15.67 5.01 0.61
C MET A 22 -16.89 4.72 -0.26
N LYS A 23 -17.71 5.73 -0.53
CA LYS A 23 -18.92 5.57 -1.37
C LYS A 23 -18.58 5.15 -2.80
N VAL A 24 -17.54 5.75 -3.38
CA VAL A 24 -17.07 5.42 -4.72
C VAL A 24 -16.49 4.01 -4.73
N ALA A 25 -15.68 3.65 -3.73
CA ALA A 25 -15.13 2.30 -3.60
C ALA A 25 -16.24 1.24 -3.51
N ASP A 26 -17.26 1.44 -2.65
CA ASP A 26 -18.38 0.51 -2.50
C ASP A 26 -19.17 0.36 -3.80
N TYR A 27 -19.38 1.47 -4.50
CA TYR A 27 -20.09 1.46 -5.78
C TYR A 27 -19.31 0.73 -6.88
N LEU A 28 -18.00 0.93 -6.94
CA LEU A 28 -17.15 0.27 -7.93
C LEU A 28 -16.93 -1.23 -7.61
N LYS A 29 -16.85 -1.61 -6.33
CA LYS A 29 -16.75 -3.01 -5.89
C LYS A 29 -17.94 -3.86 -6.31
N ALA A 30 -19.10 -3.25 -6.52
CA ALA A 30 -20.28 -3.94 -7.02
C ALA A 30 -20.20 -4.34 -8.51
N LYS A 31 -19.12 -3.98 -9.21
CA LYS A 31 -18.89 -4.30 -10.62
C LYS A 31 -17.88 -5.45 -10.73
N GLU A 32 -18.26 -6.51 -11.42
CA GLU A 32 -17.46 -7.75 -11.51
C GLU A 32 -16.15 -7.58 -12.29
N ASP A 33 -16.12 -6.63 -13.22
CA ASP A 33 -14.97 -6.36 -14.11
C ASP A 33 -13.94 -5.38 -13.53
N ILE A 34 -14.13 -4.96 -12.27
CA ILE A 34 -13.30 -3.95 -11.61
C ILE A 34 -12.82 -4.46 -10.26
N LYS A 35 -11.51 -4.36 -9.99
CA LYS A 35 -10.99 -4.53 -8.63
C LYS A 35 -10.71 -3.16 -8.01
N VAL A 36 -11.11 -2.98 -6.75
CA VAL A 36 -10.92 -1.73 -6.03
C VAL A 36 -10.20 -1.99 -4.72
N PHE A 37 -9.17 -1.23 -4.46
CA PHE A 37 -8.47 -1.22 -3.19
C PHE A 37 -8.49 0.18 -2.59
N LEU A 38 -9.04 0.28 -1.39
CA LEU A 38 -9.03 1.50 -0.57
C LEU A 38 -8.43 1.15 0.79
N PRO A 39 -7.18 1.55 1.06
CA PRO A 39 -6.55 1.30 2.36
C PRO A 39 -7.25 2.12 3.44
N LEU A 40 -7.77 1.42 4.44
CA LEU A 40 -8.46 1.99 5.59
C LEU A 40 -7.63 1.78 6.85
N GLU A 41 -7.66 2.75 7.74
CA GLU A 41 -7.14 2.62 9.10
C GLU A 41 -8.27 2.57 10.13
N ARG A 42 -8.07 1.77 11.15
CA ARG A 42 -8.99 1.67 12.30
C ARG A 42 -8.82 2.88 13.20
N CYS A 43 -9.93 3.54 13.47
CA CYS A 43 -10.01 4.67 14.38
C CYS A 43 -10.92 4.35 15.55
N GLU A 44 -10.47 4.63 16.76
CA GLU A 44 -11.26 4.49 17.97
C GLU A 44 -11.58 5.87 18.54
N ARG A 45 -12.84 6.11 18.85
CA ARG A 45 -13.26 7.34 19.51
C ARG A 45 -14.25 7.04 20.61
N MET A 46 -14.21 7.86 21.67
CA MET A 46 -15.22 7.83 22.73
C MET A 46 -16.36 8.76 22.35
N VAL A 47 -17.58 8.25 22.32
CA VAL A 47 -18.79 8.99 21.96
C VAL A 47 -19.77 8.94 23.13
N GLY A 48 -20.45 10.08 23.39
CA GLY A 48 -21.45 10.23 24.44
C GLY A 48 -21.02 11.25 25.51
N GLN A 49 -21.97 12.05 25.99
CA GLN A 49 -21.72 13.06 27.02
C GLN A 49 -21.71 12.47 28.43
N HIS A 50 -22.67 11.61 28.77
CA HIS A 50 -22.81 11.02 30.10
C HIS A 50 -22.28 9.59 30.17
N ILE A 51 -22.55 8.76 29.15
CA ILE A 51 -22.06 7.40 29.05
C ILE A 51 -21.12 7.35 27.83
N ARG A 52 -19.82 7.29 28.10
CA ARG A 52 -18.81 7.20 27.04
C ARG A 52 -18.75 5.78 26.48
N LYS A 53 -19.16 5.61 25.23
CA LYS A 53 -19.03 4.34 24.50
C LYS A 53 -17.85 4.42 23.54
N ARG A 54 -17.05 3.35 23.50
CA ARG A 54 -15.98 3.19 22.51
C ARG A 54 -16.63 2.82 21.17
N VAL A 55 -16.44 3.64 20.17
CA VAL A 55 -16.89 3.40 18.80
C VAL A 55 -15.68 3.20 17.92
N ILE A 56 -15.66 2.08 17.21
CA ILE A 56 -14.67 1.75 16.20
C ILE A 56 -15.23 2.21 14.85
N SER A 57 -14.42 2.91 14.09
CA SER A 57 -14.73 3.33 12.73
C SER A 57 -13.50 3.14 11.85
N TYR A 58 -13.71 3.09 10.54
CA TYR A 58 -12.63 3.02 9.57
C TYR A 58 -12.62 4.30 8.73
N ARG A 59 -11.45 4.77 8.38
CA ARG A 59 -11.27 5.92 7.51
C ARG A 59 -10.16 5.66 6.50
N PRO A 60 -10.18 6.28 5.32
CA PRO A 60 -9.09 6.19 4.36
C PRO A 60 -7.76 6.64 5.00
N VAL A 61 -6.71 5.83 4.85
CA VAL A 61 -5.35 6.17 5.30
C VAL A 61 -4.86 7.42 4.59
N VAL A 62 -5.10 7.50 3.29
CA VAL A 62 -4.80 8.67 2.48
C VAL A 62 -6.11 9.25 1.96
N ARG A 63 -6.36 10.52 2.28
CA ARG A 63 -7.53 11.21 1.77
C ARG A 63 -7.44 11.39 0.26
N ASN A 64 -8.58 11.29 -0.39
CA ASN A 64 -8.69 11.51 -1.83
C ASN A 64 -7.81 10.56 -2.66
N LEU A 65 -7.71 9.29 -2.23
CA LEU A 65 -6.95 8.25 -2.92
C LEU A 65 -7.67 6.92 -2.82
N LEU A 66 -7.84 6.25 -3.95
CA LEU A 66 -8.19 4.84 -4.07
C LEU A 66 -7.49 4.25 -5.29
N PHE A 67 -7.34 2.94 -5.31
CA PHE A 67 -6.73 2.21 -6.41
C PHE A 67 -7.78 1.38 -7.13
N VAL A 68 -7.78 1.43 -8.47
CA VAL A 68 -8.75 0.73 -9.31
C VAL A 68 -7.99 -0.05 -10.36
N LYS A 69 -8.23 -1.37 -10.45
CA LYS A 69 -7.70 -2.22 -11.51
C LYS A 69 -8.81 -2.50 -12.53
N ALA A 70 -8.58 -2.08 -13.75
CA ALA A 70 -9.46 -2.33 -14.89
C ALA A 70 -8.69 -2.16 -16.19
N THR A 71 -9.29 -2.56 -17.31
CA THR A 71 -8.72 -2.29 -18.64
C THR A 71 -8.74 -0.78 -18.94
N PRO A 72 -7.82 -0.26 -19.75
CA PRO A 72 -7.81 1.14 -20.16
C PRO A 72 -9.12 1.62 -20.77
N GLY A 73 -9.77 0.80 -21.60
CA GLY A 73 -11.08 1.08 -22.16
C GLY A 73 -12.12 1.27 -21.07
N ARG A 74 -12.19 0.33 -20.12
CA ARG A 74 -13.13 0.40 -19.00
C ARG A 74 -12.91 1.62 -18.12
N MET A 75 -11.65 2.00 -17.90
CA MET A 75 -11.34 3.21 -17.13
C MET A 75 -11.80 4.50 -17.82
N ARG A 76 -11.74 4.56 -19.16
CA ARG A 76 -12.29 5.69 -19.92
C ARG A 76 -13.80 5.81 -19.74
N ASP A 77 -14.53 4.68 -19.81
CA ASP A 77 -15.98 4.64 -19.59
C ASP A 77 -16.35 5.10 -18.17
N LEU A 78 -15.65 4.57 -17.17
CA LEU A 78 -15.86 4.97 -15.77
C LEU A 78 -15.66 6.48 -15.59
N LYS A 79 -14.62 7.03 -16.20
CA LYS A 79 -14.35 8.46 -16.12
C LYS A 79 -15.45 9.29 -16.78
N GLN A 80 -16.02 8.86 -17.90
CA GLN A 80 -17.15 9.54 -18.52
C GLN A 80 -18.39 9.55 -17.61
N ILE A 81 -18.70 8.40 -16.98
CA ILE A 81 -19.86 8.25 -16.10
C ILE A 81 -19.66 9.04 -14.78
N TYR A 82 -18.46 9.02 -14.21
CA TYR A 82 -18.16 9.57 -12.87
C TYR A 82 -17.24 10.78 -12.90
N ASN A 83 -17.20 11.55 -13.96
CA ASN A 83 -16.24 12.61 -14.24
C ASN A 83 -16.02 13.59 -13.05
N SER A 84 -17.08 13.94 -12.32
CA SER A 84 -17.00 14.84 -11.18
C SER A 84 -16.60 14.16 -9.86
N MET A 85 -16.69 12.83 -9.78
CA MET A 85 -16.48 12.06 -8.56
C MET A 85 -15.24 11.18 -8.58
N LEU A 86 -14.74 10.85 -9.76
CA LEU A 86 -13.61 9.94 -9.97
C LEU A 86 -12.67 10.51 -11.03
N GLN A 87 -11.42 10.81 -10.64
CA GLN A 87 -10.43 11.37 -11.55
C GLN A 87 -9.12 10.61 -11.43
N PHE A 88 -8.35 10.51 -12.52
CA PHE A 88 -7.01 9.96 -12.47
C PHE A 88 -6.09 10.85 -11.64
N LYS A 89 -5.25 10.22 -10.82
CA LYS A 89 -4.04 10.89 -10.32
C LYS A 89 -3.03 10.97 -11.45
N THR A 90 -2.43 12.13 -11.60
CA THR A 90 -1.43 12.38 -12.64
C THR A 90 -0.15 12.92 -12.02
N ARG A 91 0.95 12.75 -12.71
CA ARG A 91 2.24 13.40 -12.44
C ARG A 91 2.66 14.23 -13.64
N PRO A 92 3.31 15.37 -13.43
CA PRO A 92 3.90 16.14 -14.54
C PRO A 92 5.08 15.36 -15.12
N MET A 93 5.14 15.28 -16.44
CA MET A 93 6.22 14.64 -17.19
C MET A 93 6.41 15.37 -18.52
N ASP A 94 7.58 15.98 -18.73
CA ASP A 94 8.00 16.62 -19.99
C ASP A 94 6.93 17.49 -20.67
N GLY A 95 6.26 18.35 -19.88
CA GLY A 95 5.26 19.29 -20.40
C GLY A 95 3.84 18.73 -20.57
N HIS A 96 3.60 17.46 -20.21
CA HIS A 96 2.27 16.87 -20.17
C HIS A 96 1.99 16.19 -18.81
N SER A 97 0.73 15.79 -18.59
CA SER A 97 0.34 15.05 -17.38
C SER A 97 0.19 13.57 -17.72
N GLU A 98 0.99 12.73 -17.07
CA GLU A 98 0.91 11.28 -17.21
C GLU A 98 0.01 10.69 -16.13
N VAL A 99 -0.86 9.75 -16.50
CA VAL A 99 -1.68 8.99 -15.55
C VAL A 99 -0.81 8.05 -14.73
N ILE A 100 -0.98 8.05 -13.41
CA ILE A 100 -0.18 7.19 -12.54
C ILE A 100 -0.80 5.81 -12.49
N THR A 101 -0.01 4.82 -12.90
CA THR A 101 -0.30 3.39 -12.81
C THR A 101 0.64 2.73 -11.81
N ILE A 102 0.17 1.64 -11.20
CA ILE A 102 0.93 0.91 -10.18
C ILE A 102 1.21 -0.51 -10.70
N PRO A 103 2.45 -1.00 -10.60
CA PRO A 103 2.79 -2.37 -10.96
C PRO A 103 1.99 -3.39 -10.14
N ASP A 104 1.52 -4.46 -10.76
CA ASP A 104 0.74 -5.52 -10.10
C ASP A 104 1.45 -6.07 -8.87
N LYS A 105 2.74 -6.39 -8.98
CA LYS A 105 3.55 -6.92 -7.88
C LYS A 105 3.59 -5.98 -6.67
N GLU A 106 3.68 -4.68 -6.90
CA GLU A 106 3.70 -3.67 -5.83
C GLU A 106 2.34 -3.61 -5.10
N MET A 107 1.24 -3.66 -5.85
CA MET A 107 -0.09 -3.72 -5.26
C MET A 107 -0.35 -5.03 -4.52
N GLU A 108 0.06 -6.16 -5.08
CA GLU A 108 -0.09 -7.48 -4.47
C GLU A 108 0.67 -7.58 -3.16
N ASP A 109 1.94 -7.16 -3.13
CA ASP A 109 2.75 -7.14 -1.91
C ASP A 109 2.13 -6.25 -0.83
N PHE A 110 1.63 -5.07 -1.23
CA PHE A 110 0.98 -4.16 -0.29
C PHE A 110 -0.34 -4.73 0.24
N MET A 111 -1.19 -5.25 -0.62
CA MET A 111 -2.47 -5.84 -0.24
C MET A 111 -2.28 -7.08 0.63
N ALA A 112 -1.32 -7.94 0.30
CA ALA A 112 -1.03 -9.14 1.08
C ALA A 112 -0.58 -8.78 2.52
N LEU A 113 0.29 -7.78 2.70
CA LEU A 113 0.63 -7.31 4.04
C LEU A 113 -0.58 -6.66 4.73
N TYR A 114 -1.32 -5.83 4.01
CA TYR A 114 -2.48 -5.11 4.54
C TYR A 114 -3.58 -6.05 5.04
N GLU A 115 -3.88 -7.12 4.31
CA GLU A 115 -4.97 -8.04 4.61
C GLU A 115 -4.62 -9.05 5.70
N ASN A 116 -3.36 -9.51 5.76
CA ASN A 116 -2.93 -10.58 6.65
C ASN A 116 -2.34 -10.09 7.98
N VAL A 117 -2.15 -8.80 8.17
CA VAL A 117 -1.71 -8.22 9.45
C VAL A 117 -2.90 -7.62 10.18
N GLU A 118 -2.96 -7.83 11.50
CA GLU A 118 -3.98 -7.20 12.36
C GLU A 118 -3.87 -5.68 12.33
N ASP A 119 -5.00 -4.98 12.39
CA ASP A 119 -5.05 -3.51 12.31
C ASP A 119 -4.20 -2.81 13.38
N ALA A 120 -4.13 -3.39 14.58
CA ALA A 120 -3.32 -2.83 15.67
C ALA A 120 -1.80 -2.88 15.41
N ASN A 121 -1.37 -3.77 14.52
CA ASN A 121 0.04 -4.00 14.18
C ASN A 121 0.46 -3.35 12.85
N LYS A 122 -0.46 -2.67 12.17
CA LYS A 122 -0.20 -1.91 10.93
C LYS A 122 0.18 -0.47 11.26
N HIS A 123 1.24 0.00 10.65
CA HIS A 123 1.68 1.39 10.72
C HIS A 123 1.78 1.96 9.31
N PHE A 124 1.04 3.04 9.07
CA PHE A 124 1.01 3.68 7.76
C PHE A 124 1.87 4.94 7.76
N PHE A 125 2.56 5.16 6.66
CA PHE A 125 3.44 6.30 6.44
C PHE A 125 3.18 6.93 5.08
N LEU A 126 3.06 8.24 5.06
CA LEU A 126 2.94 9.01 3.82
C LEU A 126 4.31 9.17 3.14
N PRO A 127 4.35 9.55 1.87
CA PRO A 127 5.59 9.81 1.15
C PRO A 127 6.48 10.80 1.90
N GLY A 128 7.74 10.43 2.10
CA GLY A 128 8.72 11.26 2.80
C GLY A 128 8.77 11.08 4.33
N GLU A 129 7.79 10.43 4.96
CA GLU A 129 7.82 10.18 6.41
C GLU A 129 8.84 9.11 6.81
N ILE A 130 9.12 8.16 5.92
CA ILE A 130 10.18 7.18 6.11
C ILE A 130 11.15 7.17 4.94
N LYS A 131 12.44 6.93 5.25
CA LYS A 131 13.48 6.72 4.26
C LYS A 131 13.76 5.22 4.17
N LEU A 132 13.38 4.60 3.08
CA LEU A 132 13.67 3.19 2.80
C LEU A 132 15.10 3.07 2.24
N ARG A 133 15.83 2.09 2.75
CA ARG A 133 17.22 1.83 2.35
C ARG A 133 17.24 0.73 1.31
N PRO A 134 17.83 0.95 0.12
CA PRO A 134 17.90 -0.08 -0.93
C PRO A 134 18.50 -1.39 -0.44
N GLU A 135 19.55 -1.32 0.40
CA GLU A 135 20.21 -2.46 1.00
C GLU A 135 19.35 -3.28 1.98
N ALA A 136 18.27 -2.69 2.47
CA ALA A 136 17.30 -3.36 3.34
C ALA A 136 16.20 -4.11 2.56
N ARG A 137 16.24 -4.11 1.23
CA ARG A 137 15.26 -4.83 0.42
C ARG A 137 15.45 -6.33 0.55
N VAL A 138 14.37 -7.02 0.88
CA VAL A 138 14.33 -8.46 1.13
C VAL A 138 13.11 -9.10 0.50
N ARG A 139 13.15 -10.42 0.32
CA ARG A 139 12.00 -11.26 0.00
C ARG A 139 11.78 -12.22 1.15
N ILE A 140 10.53 -12.47 1.52
CA ILE A 140 10.16 -13.49 2.49
C ILE A 140 10.11 -14.84 1.78
N GLU A 141 10.74 -15.87 2.37
CA GLU A 141 10.87 -17.20 1.74
C GLU A 141 9.74 -18.14 2.12
N ASP A 142 9.19 -18.01 3.32
CA ASP A 142 8.23 -18.97 3.85
C ASP A 142 7.07 -18.33 4.63
N GLY A 143 6.06 -19.14 4.98
CA GLY A 143 4.90 -18.74 5.75
C GLY A 143 3.84 -18.04 4.92
N VAL A 144 2.89 -17.39 5.61
CA VAL A 144 1.74 -16.69 4.99
C VAL A 144 2.17 -15.55 4.07
N PHE A 145 3.37 -15.02 4.29
CA PHE A 145 3.93 -13.91 3.53
C PHE A 145 4.98 -14.33 2.51
N ALA A 146 5.07 -15.64 2.20
CA ALA A 146 6.06 -16.14 1.24
C ALA A 146 5.93 -15.44 -0.12
N GLY A 147 7.07 -15.00 -0.66
CA GLY A 147 7.15 -14.26 -1.93
C GLY A 147 6.94 -12.75 -1.83
N LEU A 148 6.54 -12.20 -0.66
CA LEU A 148 6.46 -10.76 -0.46
C LEU A 148 7.84 -10.12 -0.56
N GLU A 149 7.91 -9.01 -1.29
CA GLU A 149 9.09 -8.17 -1.37
C GLU A 149 8.86 -6.84 -0.64
N GLY A 150 9.83 -6.44 0.15
CA GLY A 150 9.75 -5.22 0.94
C GLY A 150 11.09 -4.82 1.53
N TYR A 151 11.06 -4.02 2.59
CA TYR A 151 12.23 -3.51 3.27
C TYR A 151 12.22 -3.94 4.73
N TYR A 152 13.27 -4.62 5.20
CA TYR A 152 13.40 -5.03 6.59
C TYR A 152 14.36 -4.12 7.32
N GLN A 153 13.83 -3.10 7.98
CA GLN A 153 14.62 -2.06 8.63
C GLN A 153 13.95 -1.48 9.87
N LYS A 154 14.71 -0.73 10.66
CA LYS A 154 14.17 0.07 11.76
C LYS A 154 13.43 1.28 11.22
N VAL A 155 12.18 1.48 11.67
CA VAL A 155 11.34 2.63 11.29
C VAL A 155 10.96 3.38 12.56
N LYS A 156 11.20 4.70 12.55
CA LYS A 156 10.79 5.58 13.66
C LYS A 156 9.27 5.66 13.73
N GLY A 157 8.71 5.51 14.92
CA GLY A 157 7.26 5.55 15.12
C GLY A 157 6.53 4.20 14.92
N CYS A 158 7.25 3.16 14.51
CA CYS A 158 6.73 1.80 14.44
C CYS A 158 7.09 1.07 15.75
N HIS A 159 6.09 0.67 16.52
CA HIS A 159 6.23 -0.01 17.81
C HIS A 159 5.37 -1.26 17.85
N SER A 160 5.90 -2.36 18.36
CA SER A 160 5.11 -3.55 18.65
C SER A 160 4.17 -3.31 19.83
N GLU A 161 2.87 -3.59 19.67
CA GLU A 161 1.91 -3.48 20.78
C GLU A 161 2.06 -4.59 21.84
N LYS A 162 2.86 -5.62 21.60
CA LYS A 162 3.10 -6.73 22.53
C LYS A 162 3.73 -6.31 23.87
N GLY A 163 4.10 -5.03 24.05
CA GLY A 163 4.70 -4.49 25.29
C GLY A 163 3.72 -3.78 26.24
N LYS A 164 2.44 -3.64 25.92
CA LYS A 164 1.47 -3.00 26.82
C LYS A 164 0.79 -4.00 27.77
N VAL A 165 1.55 -4.70 28.56
CA VAL A 165 1.05 -5.32 29.79
C VAL A 165 0.88 -4.20 30.81
N LYS A 166 -0.36 -3.96 31.27
CA LYS A 166 -0.65 -2.98 32.33
C LYS A 166 0.24 -3.28 33.54
N GLY A 167 1.15 -2.35 33.85
CA GLY A 167 1.92 -2.38 35.09
C GLY A 167 3.42 -2.50 34.99
N LEU A 168 4.02 -2.81 33.84
CA LEU A 168 5.46 -2.68 33.64
C LEU A 168 5.74 -1.41 32.84
N GLN A 169 6.65 -0.57 33.38
CA GLN A 169 7.21 0.55 32.63
C GLN A 169 7.89 -0.05 31.39
N SER A 170 7.26 0.11 30.22
CA SER A 170 7.86 -0.30 28.97
C SER A 170 9.14 0.52 28.83
N GLU A 171 10.28 -0.16 28.76
CA GLU A 171 11.54 0.47 28.37
C GLU A 171 11.29 1.24 27.07
N LYS A 172 11.46 2.57 27.11
CA LYS A 172 11.30 3.44 25.95
C LYS A 172 12.13 2.89 24.78
N GLY A 173 11.43 2.31 23.80
CA GLY A 173 11.85 2.35 22.42
C GLY A 173 13.17 1.66 22.08
N LYS A 174 13.27 0.35 22.21
CA LYS A 174 14.14 -0.37 21.27
C LYS A 174 13.46 -0.25 19.90
N ASN A 175 14.05 0.54 19.00
CA ASN A 175 13.64 0.60 17.60
C ASN A 175 13.79 -0.80 16.99
N GLU A 176 12.74 -1.59 17.02
CA GLU A 176 12.70 -2.91 16.42
C GLU A 176 12.64 -2.76 14.91
N LYS A 177 13.19 -3.75 14.19
CA LYS A 177 13.03 -3.80 12.74
C LYS A 177 11.62 -4.26 12.41
N CYS A 178 11.03 -3.65 11.41
CA CYS A 178 9.76 -4.04 10.84
C CYS A 178 9.89 -4.30 9.34
N PHE A 179 8.99 -5.08 8.81
CA PHE A 179 8.87 -5.29 7.37
C PHE A 179 7.98 -4.18 6.78
N VAL A 180 8.44 -3.55 5.71
CA VAL A 180 7.78 -2.41 5.09
C VAL A 180 7.53 -2.71 3.62
N VAL A 181 6.30 -2.61 3.18
CA VAL A 181 5.91 -2.55 1.77
C VAL A 181 5.47 -1.14 1.42
N LYS A 182 5.59 -0.77 0.16
CA LYS A 182 5.18 0.56 -0.30
C LYS A 182 4.39 0.47 -1.59
N ILE A 183 3.53 1.46 -1.81
CA ILE A 183 3.03 1.86 -3.12
C ILE A 183 3.76 3.16 -3.45
N GLU A 184 4.61 3.12 -4.47
CA GLU A 184 5.53 4.22 -4.79
C GLU A 184 4.80 5.55 -4.97
N GLY A 185 5.27 6.57 -4.27
CA GLY A 185 4.68 7.93 -4.33
C GLY A 185 3.38 8.13 -3.55
N PHE A 186 2.80 7.07 -2.93
CA PHE A 186 1.51 7.18 -2.24
C PHE A 186 1.55 6.78 -0.77
N LEU A 187 2.02 5.59 -0.44
CA LEU A 187 1.82 5.02 0.87
C LEU A 187 2.83 3.92 1.18
N SER A 188 3.24 3.82 2.43
CA SER A 188 3.97 2.66 2.95
C SER A 188 3.22 2.06 4.13
N CYS A 189 3.21 0.74 4.22
CA CYS A 189 2.69 -0.01 5.35
C CYS A 189 3.84 -0.78 6.00
N ALA A 190 4.04 -0.58 7.30
CA ALA A 190 5.02 -1.29 8.10
C ALA A 190 4.33 -2.20 9.11
N ALA A 191 4.85 -3.41 9.27
CA ALA A 191 4.35 -4.38 10.22
C ALA A 191 5.48 -5.18 10.87
N PHE A 192 5.23 -5.65 12.11
CA PHE A 192 6.10 -6.62 12.76
C PHE A 192 5.68 -8.02 12.35
N LEU A 193 6.52 -8.68 11.59
CA LEU A 193 6.32 -10.07 11.20
C LEU A 193 7.17 -10.96 12.10
N THR A 194 6.54 -11.94 12.74
CA THR A 194 7.22 -12.97 13.55
C THR A 194 7.42 -14.21 12.68
N GLU A 195 8.55 -14.89 12.91
CA GLU A 195 8.84 -16.22 12.30
C GLU A 195 8.92 -16.21 10.77
N CYS A 196 9.43 -15.13 10.18
CA CYS A 196 9.67 -15.06 8.75
C CYS A 196 11.17 -15.18 8.45
N ASN A 197 11.53 -16.01 7.47
CA ASN A 197 12.86 -16.05 6.89
C ASN A 197 12.98 -15.04 5.75
N TYR A 198 14.08 -14.29 5.72
CA TYR A 198 14.29 -13.23 4.74
C TYR A 198 15.52 -13.50 3.90
N VAL A 199 15.41 -13.30 2.59
CA VAL A 199 16.53 -13.28 1.65
C VAL A 199 16.78 -11.85 1.19
N SER A 200 18.03 -11.41 1.34
CA SER A 200 18.44 -10.09 0.84
C SER A 200 18.40 -10.05 -0.70
N LEU A 201 17.81 -9.02 -1.26
CA LEU A 201 17.78 -8.75 -2.70
C LEU A 201 18.93 -7.83 -3.14
N ALA A 202 19.63 -7.19 -2.20
CA ALA A 202 20.75 -6.28 -2.49
C ALA A 202 21.95 -6.98 -3.16
N GLY A 203 22.22 -8.25 -2.80
CA GLY A 203 23.35 -9.01 -3.37
C GLY A 203 23.14 -9.56 -4.80
N LYS A 204 21.94 -9.44 -5.37
CA LYS A 204 21.70 -9.92 -6.74
C LYS A 204 22.16 -8.94 -7.82
N ASN A 205 22.29 -7.66 -7.51
CA ASN A 205 22.73 -6.65 -8.47
C ASN A 205 24.26 -6.62 -8.64
N GLU A 206 25.03 -6.92 -7.58
CA GLU A 206 26.50 -6.93 -7.67
C GLU A 206 27.03 -8.07 -8.54
N LYS A 207 26.40 -9.26 -8.50
CA LYS A 207 26.81 -10.39 -9.36
C LYS A 207 26.54 -10.18 -10.84
N LYS A 208 25.59 -9.34 -11.22
CA LYS A 208 25.32 -9.02 -12.64
C LYS A 208 26.31 -8.01 -13.20
N GLU A 209 26.91 -7.16 -12.38
CA GLU A 209 27.94 -6.20 -12.80
C GLU A 209 29.32 -6.86 -12.89
N GLU A 210 29.64 -7.79 -11.99
CA GLU A 210 30.89 -8.56 -12.07
C GLU A 210 30.95 -9.50 -13.29
N GLU A 211 29.83 -10.12 -13.68
CA GLU A 211 29.80 -10.95 -14.91
C GLU A 211 29.92 -10.12 -16.20
N LYS A 212 29.46 -8.86 -16.19
CA LYS A 212 29.65 -7.95 -17.32
C LYS A 212 31.07 -7.36 -17.41
N GLY A 213 31.75 -7.24 -16.26
CA GLY A 213 33.12 -6.74 -16.20
C GLY A 213 34.18 -7.77 -16.63
N LYS A 214 33.88 -9.08 -16.64
CA LYS A 214 34.81 -10.15 -17.04
C LYS A 214 34.72 -10.56 -18.51
N LYS A 215 33.86 -9.91 -19.30
CA LYS A 215 33.71 -10.14 -20.74
C LYS A 215 34.18 -8.96 -21.62
N LYS A 216 35.11 -8.17 -21.14
CA LYS A 216 35.85 -7.17 -21.96
C LYS A 216 37.31 -7.50 -22.03
#